data_fd85577fc5cbbdc72184b94d20e5a5b0
#
_entry.id   fd85577fc5cbbdc72184b94d20e5a5b0
#
_cell.length_a   1.000
_cell.length_b   1.000
_cell.length_c   1.000
_cell.angle_alpha   90.00
_cell.angle_beta   90.00
_cell.angle_gamma   90.00
#
_symmetry.space_group_name_H-M   'P 1'
#
loop_
_entity.id
_entity.type
_entity.pdbx_description
1 polymer ?
#
loop_
_entity_poly.entity_id
_entity_poly.type
_entity_poly.pdbx_seq_one_letter_code
_entity_poly.pdbx_strand_id
1 'polypeptide(L)'
;MLEKQFGLSPIDNISVTEPEVPELSIRMIEGSETYGKFIAEPLDKGWGVTLGNPLRRALLSSLPGTAINWVKIEGIQHEYSTLKGMKEEVNEFLMNAKGIRLRSLSDRTGRLRLEVEGEGEVKAGDIMATADFEIVNPGHHLATLDSADAHLSVEFSVEQGQGYRKASDEFDSNIGILPIDSIFTPIKKANFSVQPTRVGQRSDWERLTLEIWTDGTIDPQSALQKASETLMDNFYVFSKFDQTAEEQNPAAGLGISPDIYNTPVETLDLSARTLNCLKRAGINRVGEVIAMPEGDLLKIRNFGRKSLDELFDVLAERNMLPQS
;
A
#
# COMPACT_ATOMS: atom_id res chain seq x y z
N MET A 1 -81.73 22.94 -16.08
CA MET A 1 -81.42 22.53 -17.48
C MET A 1 -80.08 23.09 -17.89
N LEU A 2 -79.14 22.24 -18.28
CA LEU A 2 -77.78 22.47 -18.73
C LEU A 2 -76.68 22.21 -17.63
N GLU A 3 -76.54 20.92 -17.24
CA GLU A 3 -75.30 20.34 -16.84
C GLU A 3 -74.44 20.15 -18.09
N LYS A 4 -73.33 20.87 -18.21
CA LYS A 4 -72.29 20.59 -19.20
C LYS A 4 -71.20 19.77 -18.54
N GLN A 5 -71.12 18.52 -18.98
CA GLN A 5 -70.03 17.58 -18.79
C GLN A 5 -68.68 18.20 -19.11
N PHE A 6 -67.79 18.28 -18.15
CA PHE A 6 -66.36 18.37 -18.40
C PHE A 6 -65.77 16.98 -18.08
N GLY A 7 -65.58 16.22 -19.13
CA GLY A 7 -64.80 15.00 -19.06
C GLY A 7 -63.35 15.35 -18.76
N LEU A 8 -62.90 15.11 -17.53
CA LEU A 8 -61.50 15.01 -17.16
C LEU A 8 -61.04 13.62 -17.58
N SER A 9 -60.31 13.52 -18.65
CA SER A 9 -59.57 12.33 -18.99
C SER A 9 -58.61 11.99 -17.86
N PRO A 10 -58.40 10.70 -17.54
CA PRO A 10 -57.39 10.33 -16.56
C PRO A 10 -56.06 10.82 -17.10
N ILE A 11 -55.32 11.57 -16.28
CA ILE A 11 -53.94 11.92 -16.54
C ILE A 11 -53.19 10.58 -16.53
N ASP A 12 -52.81 10.15 -17.74
CA ASP A 12 -51.94 9.01 -17.92
C ASP A 12 -50.75 9.17 -16.95
N ASN A 13 -50.48 8.11 -16.17
CA ASN A 13 -49.30 7.98 -15.35
C ASN A 13 -48.09 8.28 -16.21
N ILE A 14 -47.61 9.51 -16.18
CA ILE A 14 -46.27 9.83 -16.61
C ILE A 14 -45.37 9.12 -15.59
N SER A 15 -44.94 7.94 -15.94
CA SER A 15 -43.80 7.29 -15.24
C SER A 15 -42.63 8.26 -15.39
N VAL A 16 -42.40 9.04 -14.34
CA VAL A 16 -41.17 9.77 -14.19
C VAL A 16 -40.11 8.69 -14.02
N THR A 17 -39.52 8.25 -15.13
CA THR A 17 -38.28 7.51 -15.10
C THR A 17 -37.29 8.42 -14.39
N GLU A 18 -36.90 8.07 -13.18
CA GLU A 18 -35.79 8.72 -12.50
C GLU A 18 -34.62 8.75 -13.48
N PRO A 19 -34.01 9.93 -13.72
CA PRO A 19 -32.91 10.03 -14.64
C PRO A 19 -31.83 9.04 -14.16
N GLU A 20 -31.51 8.04 -14.98
CA GLU A 20 -30.40 7.12 -14.70
C GLU A 20 -29.17 7.96 -14.40
N VAL A 21 -28.68 7.87 -13.14
CA VAL A 21 -27.44 8.52 -12.75
C VAL A 21 -26.33 7.79 -13.52
N PRO A 22 -25.62 8.48 -14.42
CA PRO A 22 -24.62 7.82 -15.24
C PRO A 22 -23.51 7.29 -14.34
N GLU A 23 -23.15 6.02 -14.51
CA GLU A 23 -22.09 5.39 -13.76
C GLU A 23 -20.72 5.97 -14.13
N LEU A 24 -19.89 6.19 -13.12
CA LEU A 24 -18.50 6.60 -13.30
C LEU A 24 -17.75 5.56 -14.14
N SER A 25 -17.17 5.99 -15.24
CA SER A 25 -16.32 5.16 -16.09
C SER A 25 -14.90 5.70 -16.15
N ILE A 26 -13.92 4.80 -16.14
CA ILE A 26 -12.51 5.15 -16.29
C ILE A 26 -12.00 4.48 -17.57
N ARG A 27 -11.36 5.28 -18.44
CA ARG A 27 -10.79 4.77 -19.69
C ARG A 27 -9.44 5.41 -19.98
N MET A 28 -8.54 4.63 -20.50
CA MET A 28 -7.27 5.11 -21.06
C MET A 28 -7.51 5.55 -22.49
N ILE A 29 -7.19 6.81 -22.81
CA ILE A 29 -7.38 7.39 -24.15
C ILE A 29 -6.10 7.45 -24.98
N GLU A 30 -4.97 7.57 -24.31
CA GLU A 30 -3.65 7.54 -24.90
C GLU A 30 -2.74 6.69 -24.01
N GLY A 31 -1.89 5.84 -24.59
CA GLY A 31 -1.00 4.98 -23.84
C GLY A 31 0.23 4.53 -24.64
N SER A 32 1.34 4.41 -23.92
CA SER A 32 2.56 3.73 -24.33
C SER A 32 3.13 2.96 -23.14
N GLU A 33 4.26 2.30 -23.30
CA GLU A 33 4.92 1.57 -22.21
C GLU A 33 5.24 2.46 -20.99
N THR A 34 5.51 3.76 -21.24
CA THR A 34 5.95 4.71 -20.20
C THR A 34 5.04 5.92 -20.02
N TYR A 35 3.94 6.00 -20.75
CA TYR A 35 2.98 7.10 -20.66
C TYR A 35 1.54 6.58 -20.71
N GLY A 36 0.67 7.12 -19.87
CA GLY A 36 -0.75 6.85 -19.90
C GLY A 36 -1.58 8.08 -19.57
N LYS A 37 -2.64 8.29 -20.38
CA LYS A 37 -3.63 9.33 -20.15
C LYS A 37 -4.99 8.70 -19.91
N PHE A 38 -5.53 8.95 -18.74
CA PHE A 38 -6.77 8.38 -18.26
C PHE A 38 -7.83 9.45 -18.10
N ILE A 39 -9.08 9.12 -18.44
CA ILE A 39 -10.23 9.96 -18.19
C ILE A 39 -11.18 9.21 -17.27
N ALA A 40 -11.61 9.89 -16.20
CA ALA A 40 -12.68 9.45 -15.32
C ALA A 40 -13.84 10.43 -15.44
N GLU A 41 -15.00 9.95 -15.89
CA GLU A 41 -16.23 10.74 -16.07
C GLU A 41 -17.47 9.84 -16.07
N PRO A 42 -18.66 10.35 -15.71
CA PRO A 42 -18.90 11.66 -15.10
C PRO A 42 -18.64 11.63 -13.58
N LEU A 43 -18.17 12.74 -13.05
CA LEU A 43 -17.96 12.93 -11.61
C LEU A 43 -18.88 14.06 -11.13
N ASP A 44 -19.40 13.95 -9.92
CA ASP A 44 -20.09 15.06 -9.28
C ASP A 44 -19.14 16.24 -9.05
N LYS A 45 -19.71 17.45 -9.02
CA LYS A 45 -18.95 18.69 -8.84
C LYS A 45 -18.06 18.66 -7.58
N GLY A 46 -16.77 18.92 -7.76
CA GLY A 46 -15.73 18.92 -6.72
C GLY A 46 -14.99 17.59 -6.59
N TRP A 47 -15.56 16.47 -7.07
CA TRP A 47 -14.92 15.16 -6.97
C TRP A 47 -13.68 15.03 -7.86
N GLY A 48 -13.61 15.75 -8.95
CA GLY A 48 -12.44 15.73 -9.82
C GLY A 48 -11.16 16.11 -9.07
N VAL A 49 -11.17 17.15 -8.26
CA VAL A 49 -10.02 17.57 -7.43
C VAL A 49 -9.84 16.64 -6.25
N THR A 50 -10.93 16.20 -5.62
CA THR A 50 -10.93 15.29 -4.46
C THR A 50 -10.29 13.94 -4.79
N LEU A 51 -10.46 13.42 -6.01
CA LEU A 51 -9.83 12.19 -6.48
C LEU A 51 -8.46 12.45 -7.13
N GLY A 52 -8.34 13.48 -7.95
CA GLY A 52 -7.14 13.73 -8.74
C GLY A 52 -5.91 14.06 -7.90
N ASN A 53 -6.04 14.87 -6.85
CA ASN A 53 -4.92 15.26 -6.01
C ASN A 53 -4.38 14.10 -5.14
N PRO A 54 -5.20 13.32 -4.41
CA PRO A 54 -4.72 12.13 -3.71
C PRO A 54 -4.08 11.11 -4.64
N LEU A 55 -4.68 10.81 -5.80
CA LEU A 55 -4.09 9.90 -6.78
C LEU A 55 -2.72 10.37 -7.25
N ARG A 56 -2.60 11.66 -7.62
CA ARG A 56 -1.32 12.24 -8.01
C ARG A 56 -0.28 12.11 -6.91
N ARG A 57 -0.65 12.38 -5.66
CA ARG A 57 0.26 12.28 -4.50
C ARG A 57 0.67 10.83 -4.24
N ALA A 58 -0.28 9.89 -4.25
CA ALA A 58 0.00 8.47 -4.06
C ALA A 58 0.93 7.93 -5.16
N LEU A 59 0.69 8.29 -6.42
CA LEU A 59 1.56 7.94 -7.54
C LEU A 59 3.01 8.39 -7.31
N LEU A 60 3.23 9.62 -6.85
CA LEU A 60 4.57 10.19 -6.71
C LEU A 60 5.33 9.72 -5.47
N SER A 61 4.63 9.27 -4.41
CA SER A 61 5.28 9.02 -3.11
C SER A 61 5.05 7.64 -2.52
N SER A 62 4.00 6.92 -2.94
CA SER A 62 3.58 5.70 -2.23
C SER A 62 3.85 4.41 -3.00
N LEU A 63 4.24 4.51 -4.27
CA LEU A 63 4.54 3.32 -5.06
C LEU A 63 5.93 2.78 -4.71
N PRO A 64 6.04 1.48 -4.44
CA PRO A 64 7.33 0.84 -4.23
C PRO A 64 8.11 0.73 -5.55
N GLY A 65 9.41 0.77 -5.43
CA GLY A 65 10.32 0.54 -6.54
C GLY A 65 11.64 -0.04 -6.07
N THR A 66 12.56 -0.24 -7.01
CA THR A 66 13.84 -0.89 -6.78
C THR A 66 14.97 0.05 -7.20
N ALA A 67 15.97 0.24 -6.34
CA ALA A 67 17.10 1.11 -6.63
C ALA A 67 18.39 0.56 -6.02
N ILE A 68 19.50 1.06 -6.54
CA ILE A 68 20.84 0.82 -6.00
C ILE A 68 21.04 1.76 -4.82
N ASN A 69 21.53 1.25 -3.69
CA ASN A 69 21.79 2.02 -2.47
C ASN A 69 23.27 2.25 -2.19
N TRP A 70 24.14 1.35 -2.66
CA TRP A 70 25.59 1.55 -2.64
C TRP A 70 26.26 0.80 -3.79
N VAL A 71 27.48 1.25 -4.08
CA VAL A 71 28.35 0.66 -5.10
C VAL A 71 29.72 0.38 -4.48
N LYS A 72 30.33 -0.74 -4.88
CA LYS A 72 31.71 -1.06 -4.55
C LYS A 72 32.47 -1.28 -5.83
N ILE A 73 33.52 -0.49 -6.06
CA ILE A 73 34.40 -0.57 -7.24
C ILE A 73 35.75 -1.12 -6.77
N GLU A 74 36.27 -2.10 -7.46
CA GLU A 74 37.57 -2.69 -7.12
C GLU A 74 38.69 -1.64 -7.25
N GLY A 75 39.55 -1.55 -6.23
CA GLY A 75 40.63 -0.59 -6.16
C GLY A 75 40.24 0.84 -5.75
N ILE A 76 38.97 1.13 -5.55
CA ILE A 76 38.47 2.45 -5.17
C ILE A 76 38.03 2.45 -3.70
N GLN A 77 38.44 3.48 -2.94
CA GLN A 77 38.12 3.62 -1.51
C GLN A 77 37.18 4.78 -1.19
N HIS A 78 37.11 5.79 -2.07
CA HIS A 78 36.27 6.97 -1.89
C HIS A 78 35.81 7.55 -3.25
N GLU A 79 34.74 8.30 -3.26
CA GLU A 79 34.04 8.82 -4.43
C GLU A 79 34.86 9.84 -5.28
N TYR A 80 35.84 10.49 -4.66
CA TYR A 80 36.72 11.47 -5.35
C TYR A 80 37.97 10.82 -5.97
N SER A 81 37.93 9.53 -6.17
CA SER A 81 39.03 8.78 -6.83
C SER A 81 38.83 8.72 -8.34
N THR A 82 39.90 8.37 -9.02
CA THR A 82 39.89 8.02 -10.45
C THR A 82 40.30 6.58 -10.64
N LEU A 83 39.70 5.87 -11.58
CA LEU A 83 40.08 4.53 -11.97
C LEU A 83 40.98 4.64 -13.25
N LYS A 84 42.13 3.97 -13.21
CA LYS A 84 43.02 3.96 -14.39
C LYS A 84 42.34 3.26 -15.57
N GLY A 85 42.30 3.96 -16.72
CA GLY A 85 41.65 3.46 -17.93
C GLY A 85 40.15 3.70 -18.00
N MET A 86 39.55 4.39 -17.03
CA MET A 86 38.20 4.92 -17.10
C MET A 86 38.25 6.42 -17.33
N LYS A 87 37.49 6.90 -18.30
CA LYS A 87 37.46 8.30 -18.69
C LYS A 87 36.73 9.18 -17.70
N GLU A 88 35.62 8.67 -17.16
CA GLU A 88 34.79 9.34 -16.17
C GLU A 88 35.42 9.23 -14.76
N GLU A 89 35.23 10.26 -13.93
CA GLU A 89 35.55 10.17 -12.52
C GLU A 89 34.57 9.24 -11.78
N VAL A 90 35.01 8.67 -10.67
CA VAL A 90 34.15 7.76 -9.87
C VAL A 90 32.82 8.42 -9.49
N ASN A 91 32.82 9.71 -9.14
CA ASN A 91 31.61 10.44 -8.81
C ASN A 91 30.64 10.52 -10.01
N GLU A 92 31.15 10.71 -11.22
CA GLU A 92 30.33 10.70 -12.44
C GLU A 92 29.76 9.31 -12.71
N PHE A 93 30.56 8.25 -12.52
CA PHE A 93 30.09 6.87 -12.59
C PHE A 93 28.95 6.61 -11.58
N LEU A 94 29.06 7.08 -10.33
CA LEU A 94 28.01 6.93 -9.32
C LEU A 94 26.71 7.66 -9.73
N MET A 95 26.84 8.84 -10.35
CA MET A 95 25.68 9.56 -10.90
C MET A 95 25.02 8.79 -12.05
N ASN A 96 25.82 8.14 -12.92
CA ASN A 96 25.31 7.27 -13.96
C ASN A 96 24.66 6.01 -13.39
N ALA A 97 25.27 5.38 -12.38
CA ALA A 97 24.72 4.21 -11.69
C ALA A 97 23.35 4.49 -11.06
N LYS A 98 23.13 5.69 -10.51
CA LYS A 98 21.81 6.15 -10.01
C LYS A 98 20.73 6.18 -11.09
N GLY A 99 21.12 6.28 -12.37
CA GLY A 99 20.22 6.26 -13.53
C GLY A 99 19.76 4.88 -13.95
N ILE A 100 20.33 3.79 -13.44
CA ILE A 100 19.92 2.42 -13.75
C ILE A 100 18.49 2.19 -13.25
N ARG A 101 17.63 1.64 -14.11
CA ARG A 101 16.24 1.32 -13.78
C ARG A 101 16.08 -0.19 -13.63
N LEU A 102 15.70 -0.60 -12.43
CA LEU A 102 15.60 -1.99 -12.02
C LEU A 102 14.15 -2.35 -11.74
N ARG A 103 13.71 -3.48 -12.29
CA ARG A 103 12.46 -4.14 -11.90
C ARG A 103 12.81 -5.34 -11.05
N SER A 104 12.24 -5.40 -9.84
CA SER A 104 12.38 -6.58 -8.99
C SER A 104 11.38 -7.65 -9.42
N LEU A 105 11.85 -8.89 -9.44
CA LEU A 105 11.04 -10.09 -9.67
C LEU A 105 10.80 -10.87 -8.38
N SER A 106 11.45 -10.47 -7.28
CA SER A 106 11.32 -11.05 -5.94
C SER A 106 11.35 -9.95 -4.86
N ASP A 107 10.83 -10.23 -3.65
CA ASP A 107 10.84 -9.28 -2.52
C ASP A 107 12.17 -9.26 -1.74
N ARG A 108 13.27 -9.70 -2.36
CA ARG A 108 14.58 -9.82 -1.71
C ARG A 108 15.49 -8.66 -2.09
N THR A 109 16.32 -8.26 -1.15
CA THR A 109 17.51 -7.46 -1.43
C THR A 109 18.53 -8.32 -2.17
N GLY A 110 19.31 -7.72 -3.09
CA GLY A 110 20.26 -8.49 -3.87
C GLY A 110 21.50 -7.71 -4.25
N ARG A 111 22.38 -8.37 -4.99
CA ARG A 111 23.59 -7.78 -5.52
C ARG A 111 23.70 -8.06 -7.00
N LEU A 112 24.13 -7.05 -7.74
CA LEU A 112 24.47 -7.14 -9.16
C LEU A 112 25.97 -6.98 -9.32
N ARG A 113 26.54 -7.59 -10.35
CA ARG A 113 27.95 -7.48 -10.70
C ARG A 113 28.13 -7.02 -12.12
N LEU A 114 29.14 -6.20 -12.32
CA LEU A 114 29.62 -5.74 -13.62
C LEU A 114 31.11 -6.07 -13.71
N GLU A 115 31.52 -6.77 -14.76
CA GLU A 115 32.92 -7.05 -15.06
C GLU A 115 33.13 -6.77 -16.53
N VAL A 116 33.95 -5.78 -16.84
CA VAL A 116 34.27 -5.37 -18.21
C VAL A 116 35.78 -5.17 -18.33
N GLU A 117 36.39 -5.70 -19.39
CA GLU A 117 37.80 -5.58 -19.72
C GLU A 117 37.96 -4.98 -21.11
N GLY A 118 39.03 -4.19 -21.29
CA GLY A 118 39.39 -3.60 -22.58
C GLY A 118 38.71 -2.25 -22.84
N GLU A 119 39.02 -1.68 -24.01
CA GLU A 119 38.54 -0.39 -24.47
C GLU A 119 37.07 -0.51 -24.95
N GLY A 120 36.19 0.39 -24.48
CA GLY A 120 34.80 0.42 -24.94
C GLY A 120 33.89 1.23 -24.07
N GLU A 121 32.65 1.39 -24.53
CA GLU A 121 31.55 1.99 -23.76
C GLU A 121 30.89 0.92 -22.87
N VAL A 122 30.80 1.19 -21.60
CA VAL A 122 30.17 0.33 -20.60
C VAL A 122 28.73 0.80 -20.37
N LYS A 123 27.77 -0.12 -20.49
CA LYS A 123 26.34 0.14 -20.37
C LYS A 123 25.71 -0.67 -19.24
N ALA A 124 24.52 -0.26 -18.82
CA ALA A 124 23.76 -1.01 -17.82
C ALA A 124 23.46 -2.46 -18.27
N GLY A 125 23.36 -2.70 -19.58
CA GLY A 125 23.17 -4.05 -20.14
C GLY A 125 24.35 -5.01 -19.96
N ASP A 126 25.55 -4.50 -19.65
CA ASP A 126 26.76 -5.31 -19.39
C ASP A 126 26.77 -5.86 -17.95
N ILE A 127 25.86 -5.39 -17.09
CA ILE A 127 25.67 -5.94 -15.74
C ILE A 127 25.16 -7.36 -15.85
N MET A 128 25.79 -8.28 -15.11
CA MET A 128 25.42 -9.70 -15.10
C MET A 128 23.97 -9.89 -14.69
N ALA A 129 23.19 -10.53 -15.56
CA ALA A 129 21.79 -10.82 -15.30
C ALA A 129 21.62 -11.71 -14.06
N THR A 130 20.62 -11.42 -13.25
CA THR A 130 20.21 -12.22 -12.09
C THR A 130 18.75 -12.65 -12.22
N ALA A 131 18.36 -13.70 -11.50
CA ALA A 131 16.98 -14.16 -11.50
C ALA A 131 16.01 -13.21 -10.75
N ASP A 132 16.54 -12.34 -9.88
CA ASP A 132 15.76 -11.48 -8.99
C ASP A 132 15.52 -10.08 -9.55
N PHE A 133 16.35 -9.62 -10.51
CA PHE A 133 16.31 -8.24 -11.01
C PHE A 133 16.44 -8.19 -12.52
N GLU A 134 15.62 -7.36 -13.15
CA GLU A 134 15.67 -7.04 -14.57
C GLU A 134 16.08 -5.59 -14.78
N ILE A 135 17.01 -5.33 -15.72
CA ILE A 135 17.42 -3.98 -16.10
C ILE A 135 16.52 -3.50 -17.23
N VAL A 136 15.71 -2.48 -16.96
CA VAL A 136 14.73 -1.95 -17.91
C VAL A 136 15.35 -1.03 -18.94
N ASN A 137 16.49 -0.38 -18.63
CA ASN A 137 17.20 0.53 -19.53
C ASN A 137 18.63 0.04 -19.88
N PRO A 138 18.80 -1.11 -20.56
CA PRO A 138 20.10 -1.70 -20.81
C PRO A 138 21.05 -0.81 -21.63
N GLY A 139 20.51 0.11 -22.42
CA GLY A 139 21.32 1.08 -23.19
C GLY A 139 21.84 2.26 -22.38
N HIS A 140 21.58 2.33 -21.06
CA HIS A 140 22.03 3.44 -20.22
C HIS A 140 23.54 3.42 -20.05
N HIS A 141 24.19 4.54 -20.34
CA HIS A 141 25.64 4.72 -20.24
C HIS A 141 26.09 4.72 -18.77
N LEU A 142 27.17 3.98 -18.47
CA LEU A 142 27.79 3.95 -17.15
C LEU A 142 29.17 4.56 -17.13
N ALA A 143 30.04 4.12 -18.04
CA ALA A 143 31.42 4.58 -18.14
C ALA A 143 31.97 4.34 -19.55
N THR A 144 33.14 4.93 -19.82
CA THR A 144 33.95 4.68 -21.03
C THR A 144 35.33 4.21 -20.60
N LEU A 145 35.77 3.05 -21.07
CA LEU A 145 37.11 2.57 -20.88
C LEU A 145 37.97 2.99 -22.10
N ASP A 146 39.09 3.61 -21.84
CA ASP A 146 39.96 4.22 -22.86
C ASP A 146 41.27 3.45 -23.13
N SER A 147 41.44 2.29 -22.52
CA SER A 147 42.64 1.48 -22.60
C SER A 147 42.33 -0.01 -22.76
N ALA A 148 43.13 -0.70 -23.58
CA ALA A 148 43.01 -2.15 -23.73
C ALA A 148 43.32 -2.93 -22.43
N ASP A 149 44.10 -2.33 -21.51
CA ASP A 149 44.42 -2.91 -20.19
C ASP A 149 43.45 -2.44 -19.11
N ALA A 150 42.41 -1.69 -19.46
CA ALA A 150 41.40 -1.23 -18.51
C ALA A 150 40.59 -2.42 -18.00
N HIS A 151 40.33 -2.44 -16.68
CA HIS A 151 39.49 -3.42 -16.01
C HIS A 151 38.58 -2.71 -15.04
N LEU A 152 37.29 -2.92 -15.20
CA LEU A 152 36.23 -2.36 -14.32
C LEU A 152 35.43 -3.50 -13.69
N SER A 153 35.61 -3.70 -12.37
CA SER A 153 34.85 -4.67 -11.57
C SER A 153 34.04 -3.90 -10.53
N VAL A 154 32.71 -4.05 -10.59
CA VAL A 154 31.77 -3.31 -9.76
C VAL A 154 30.73 -4.24 -9.15
N GLU A 155 30.48 -4.07 -7.87
CA GLU A 155 29.36 -4.68 -7.15
C GLU A 155 28.34 -3.60 -6.80
N PHE A 156 27.06 -3.81 -7.14
CA PHE A 156 25.93 -2.94 -6.80
C PHE A 156 25.07 -3.65 -5.78
N SER A 157 24.69 -2.95 -4.72
CA SER A 157 23.66 -3.42 -3.81
C SER A 157 22.31 -2.86 -4.21
N VAL A 158 21.31 -3.72 -4.29
CA VAL A 158 19.97 -3.41 -4.75
C VAL A 158 18.98 -3.70 -3.65
N GLU A 159 18.10 -2.73 -3.40
CA GLU A 159 17.01 -2.89 -2.43
C GLU A 159 15.69 -2.32 -2.96
N GLN A 160 14.61 -2.70 -2.30
CA GLN A 160 13.28 -2.13 -2.52
C GLN A 160 12.99 -1.05 -1.50
N GLY A 161 12.26 -0.03 -1.92
CA GLY A 161 11.86 1.07 -1.05
C GLY A 161 10.77 1.92 -1.67
N GLN A 162 10.50 3.05 -1.06
CA GLN A 162 9.51 4.02 -1.54
C GLN A 162 10.10 5.43 -1.57
N GLY A 163 9.71 6.20 -2.57
CA GLY A 163 10.09 7.60 -2.70
C GLY A 163 11.59 7.80 -2.98
N TYR A 164 12.25 8.61 -2.15
CA TYR A 164 13.66 8.96 -2.26
C TYR A 164 14.36 8.79 -0.92
N ARG A 165 15.53 8.15 -0.94
CA ARG A 165 16.41 8.02 0.22
C ARG A 165 17.78 8.58 -0.12
N LYS A 166 18.26 9.49 0.73
CA LYS A 166 19.63 9.99 0.63
C LYS A 166 20.62 8.88 0.95
N ALA A 167 21.82 8.98 0.36
CA ALA A 167 22.98 8.21 0.78
C ALA A 167 23.14 8.32 2.31
N SER A 168 23.30 7.19 2.96
CA SER A 168 23.37 7.12 4.43
C SER A 168 24.80 7.02 4.88
N ASP A 169 25.16 7.83 5.86
CA ASP A 169 26.47 7.79 6.55
C ASP A 169 26.67 6.46 7.33
N GLU A 170 25.63 5.62 7.44
CA GLU A 170 25.71 4.29 8.07
C GLU A 170 26.71 3.37 7.36
N PHE A 171 27.01 3.62 6.08
CA PHE A 171 27.98 2.86 5.30
C PHE A 171 29.42 3.37 5.40
N ASP A 172 29.64 4.55 5.98
CA ASP A 172 30.98 5.18 6.09
C ASP A 172 31.99 4.36 6.89
N SER A 173 31.54 3.40 7.69
CA SER A 173 32.41 2.49 8.44
C SER A 173 33.04 1.38 7.61
N ASN A 174 32.56 1.13 6.39
CA ASN A 174 33.04 0.07 5.52
C ASN A 174 33.89 0.66 4.36
N ILE A 175 35.20 0.55 4.47
CA ILE A 175 36.13 1.03 3.44
C ILE A 175 35.81 0.44 2.07
N GLY A 176 35.67 1.30 1.06
CA GLY A 176 35.40 0.91 -0.33
C GLY A 176 33.92 0.71 -0.68
N ILE A 177 33.00 0.92 0.25
CA ILE A 177 31.55 1.04 -0.05
C ILE A 177 31.24 2.51 -0.31
N LEU A 178 30.70 2.79 -1.49
CA LEU A 178 30.31 4.13 -1.95
C LEU A 178 28.79 4.24 -1.91
N PRO A 179 28.21 4.92 -0.90
CA PRO A 179 26.76 5.08 -0.79
C PRO A 179 26.26 6.04 -1.87
N ILE A 180 25.11 5.72 -2.46
CA ILE A 180 24.43 6.59 -3.41
C ILE A 180 22.98 6.84 -3.02
N ASP A 181 22.46 7.99 -3.43
CA ASP A 181 21.05 8.27 -3.24
C ASP A 181 20.18 7.31 -4.04
N SER A 182 19.17 6.75 -3.42
CA SER A 182 18.25 5.79 -4.03
C SER A 182 16.95 6.47 -4.44
N ILE A 183 16.59 6.39 -5.72
CA ILE A 183 15.33 6.86 -6.28
C ILE A 183 14.45 5.64 -6.53
N PHE A 184 13.56 5.34 -5.58
CA PHE A 184 12.67 4.18 -5.67
C PHE A 184 11.42 4.45 -6.50
N THR A 185 10.95 5.72 -6.56
CA THR A 185 9.70 6.04 -7.25
C THR A 185 9.78 5.68 -8.74
N PRO A 186 8.85 4.83 -9.24
CA PRO A 186 8.79 4.50 -10.66
C PRO A 186 8.11 5.59 -11.51
N ILE A 187 7.58 6.64 -10.87
CA ILE A 187 6.84 7.70 -11.53
C ILE A 187 7.72 8.92 -11.73
N LYS A 188 7.99 9.27 -12.98
CA LYS A 188 8.73 10.48 -13.36
C LYS A 188 7.89 11.75 -13.21
N LYS A 189 6.61 11.65 -13.60
CA LYS A 189 5.68 12.78 -13.59
C LYS A 189 4.25 12.28 -13.49
N ALA A 190 3.42 12.96 -12.71
CA ALA A 190 1.99 12.76 -12.66
C ALA A 190 1.27 14.12 -12.61
N ASN A 191 0.32 14.33 -13.51
CA ASN A 191 -0.49 15.52 -13.58
C ASN A 191 -1.97 15.15 -13.62
N PHE A 192 -2.83 16.05 -13.15
CA PHE A 192 -4.26 15.95 -13.38
C PHE A 192 -4.86 17.29 -13.77
N SER A 193 -5.97 17.24 -14.48
CA SER A 193 -6.80 18.40 -14.78
C SER A 193 -8.27 18.03 -14.67
N VAL A 194 -9.09 19.00 -14.27
CA VAL A 194 -10.53 18.84 -14.11
C VAL A 194 -11.22 19.80 -15.06
N GLN A 195 -12.16 19.29 -15.83
CA GLN A 195 -12.94 20.06 -16.79
C GLN A 195 -14.44 19.79 -16.58
N PRO A 196 -15.31 20.81 -16.78
CA PRO A 196 -16.74 20.55 -16.79
C PRO A 196 -17.11 19.65 -17.99
N THR A 197 -18.03 18.72 -17.75
CA THR A 197 -18.57 17.85 -18.80
C THR A 197 -20.09 17.86 -18.77
N ARG A 198 -20.72 17.51 -19.89
CA ARG A 198 -22.18 17.44 -20.01
C ARG A 198 -22.62 16.00 -20.21
N VAL A 199 -23.57 15.58 -19.39
CA VAL A 199 -24.23 14.28 -19.56
C VAL A 199 -25.73 14.50 -19.63
N GLY A 200 -26.32 14.19 -20.79
CA GLY A 200 -27.73 14.47 -21.05
C GLY A 200 -28.04 15.98 -21.01
N GLN A 201 -28.97 16.35 -20.13
CA GLN A 201 -29.37 17.76 -19.96
C GLN A 201 -28.60 18.48 -18.85
N ARG A 202 -27.81 17.74 -18.02
CA ARG A 202 -27.02 18.31 -16.93
C ARG A 202 -25.60 18.64 -17.41
N SER A 203 -25.13 19.84 -17.08
CA SER A 203 -23.81 20.38 -17.44
C SER A 203 -22.91 20.61 -16.20
N ASP A 204 -23.35 20.15 -15.05
CA ASP A 204 -22.68 20.32 -13.76
C ASP A 204 -21.76 19.13 -13.35
N TRP A 205 -21.53 18.22 -14.29
CA TRP A 205 -20.59 17.10 -14.13
C TRP A 205 -19.15 17.52 -14.40
N GLU A 206 -18.22 16.79 -13.79
CA GLU A 206 -16.79 16.96 -14.00
C GLU A 206 -16.17 15.77 -14.72
N ARG A 207 -15.12 16.07 -15.49
CA ARG A 207 -14.21 15.11 -16.10
C ARG A 207 -12.84 15.28 -15.48
N LEU A 208 -12.33 14.24 -14.85
CA LEU A 208 -10.96 14.17 -14.40
C LEU A 208 -10.09 13.55 -15.50
N THR A 209 -9.06 14.26 -15.92
CA THR A 209 -8.01 13.74 -16.79
C THR A 209 -6.76 13.56 -15.95
N LEU A 210 -6.16 12.37 -15.96
CA LEU A 210 -4.93 12.02 -15.25
C LEU A 210 -3.87 11.59 -16.27
N GLU A 211 -2.68 12.17 -16.19
CA GLU A 211 -1.54 11.85 -17.04
C GLU A 211 -0.39 11.33 -16.18
N ILE A 212 0.14 10.17 -16.55
CA ILE A 212 1.17 9.45 -15.80
C ILE A 212 2.35 9.14 -16.72
N TRP A 213 3.55 9.52 -16.29
CA TRP A 213 4.82 9.16 -16.93
C TRP A 213 5.61 8.27 -15.98
N THR A 214 5.91 7.06 -16.43
CA THR A 214 6.72 6.09 -15.68
C THR A 214 8.15 6.07 -16.18
N ASP A 215 9.00 5.36 -15.50
CA ASP A 215 10.39 5.12 -15.89
C ASP A 215 10.57 3.81 -16.71
N GLY A 216 9.48 3.05 -16.91
CA GLY A 216 9.45 1.78 -17.61
C GLY A 216 9.48 0.55 -16.69
N THR A 217 9.74 0.72 -15.40
CA THR A 217 9.71 -0.39 -14.42
C THR A 217 8.30 -0.86 -14.11
N ILE A 218 7.31 0.02 -14.27
CA ILE A 218 5.89 -0.25 -14.16
C ILE A 218 5.13 0.40 -15.31
N ASP A 219 4.09 -0.25 -15.82
CA ASP A 219 3.19 0.37 -16.79
C ASP A 219 2.23 1.36 -16.13
N PRO A 220 1.76 2.39 -16.86
CA PRO A 220 0.92 3.45 -16.30
C PRO A 220 -0.42 2.96 -15.70
N GLN A 221 -1.01 1.90 -16.26
CA GLN A 221 -2.28 1.35 -15.78
C GLN A 221 -2.08 0.64 -14.45
N SER A 222 -1.08 -0.23 -14.32
CA SER A 222 -0.72 -0.88 -13.07
C SER A 222 -0.29 0.12 -12.00
N ALA A 223 0.38 1.22 -12.38
CA ALA A 223 0.74 2.29 -11.47
C ALA A 223 -0.50 2.97 -10.89
N LEU A 224 -1.49 3.29 -11.73
CA LEU A 224 -2.76 3.89 -11.30
C LEU A 224 -3.53 2.95 -10.37
N GLN A 225 -3.60 1.66 -10.73
CA GLN A 225 -4.27 0.64 -9.92
C GLN A 225 -3.65 0.55 -8.52
N LYS A 226 -2.33 0.37 -8.43
CA LYS A 226 -1.61 0.27 -7.13
C LYS A 226 -1.76 1.54 -6.29
N ALA A 227 -1.72 2.72 -6.91
CA ALA A 227 -1.95 3.98 -6.20
C ALA A 227 -3.37 4.07 -5.64
N SER A 228 -4.36 3.59 -6.38
CA SER A 228 -5.76 3.53 -5.95
C SER A 228 -5.95 2.54 -4.80
N GLU A 229 -5.35 1.35 -4.88
CA GLU A 229 -5.37 0.35 -3.81
C GLU A 229 -4.76 0.92 -2.51
N THR A 230 -3.59 1.58 -2.61
CA THR A 230 -2.96 2.24 -1.46
C THR A 230 -3.86 3.29 -0.81
N LEU A 231 -4.59 4.07 -1.61
CA LEU A 231 -5.54 5.06 -1.08
C LEU A 231 -6.75 4.39 -0.43
N MET A 232 -7.29 3.33 -1.03
CA MET A 232 -8.41 2.58 -0.46
C MET A 232 -8.03 1.98 0.90
N ASP A 233 -6.86 1.37 1.03
CA ASP A 233 -6.38 0.79 2.29
C ASP A 233 -6.26 1.85 3.39
N ASN A 234 -5.70 3.03 3.05
CA ASN A 234 -5.60 4.12 4.00
C ASN A 234 -6.98 4.69 4.39
N PHE A 235 -7.90 4.86 3.45
CA PHE A 235 -9.26 5.35 3.75
C PHE A 235 -10.08 4.31 4.52
N TYR A 236 -9.85 3.03 4.29
CA TYR A 236 -10.53 1.95 4.99
C TYR A 236 -10.34 2.00 6.52
N VAL A 237 -9.15 2.41 6.98
CA VAL A 237 -8.88 2.60 8.41
C VAL A 237 -9.82 3.65 9.02
N PHE A 238 -10.08 4.74 8.30
CA PHE A 238 -11.01 5.79 8.78
C PHE A 238 -12.46 5.31 8.81
N SER A 239 -12.87 4.43 7.90
CA SER A 239 -14.22 3.87 7.89
C SER A 239 -14.50 2.92 9.06
N LYS A 240 -13.45 2.38 9.69
CA LYS A 240 -13.53 1.47 10.85
C LYS A 240 -13.25 2.15 12.20
N PHE A 241 -13.25 3.47 12.24
CA PHE A 241 -12.88 4.23 13.44
C PHE A 241 -13.63 3.77 14.71
N ASP A 242 -14.94 3.51 14.61
CA ASP A 242 -15.74 3.04 15.74
C ASP A 242 -15.48 1.55 16.08
N GLN A 243 -15.20 0.71 15.07
CA GLN A 243 -14.92 -0.72 15.29
C GLN A 243 -13.58 -0.95 15.99
N THR A 244 -12.57 -0.12 15.72
CA THR A 244 -11.26 -0.20 16.41
C THR A 244 -11.37 0.20 17.88
N ALA A 245 -12.30 1.08 18.23
CA ALA A 245 -12.57 1.43 19.64
C ALA A 245 -13.26 0.29 20.39
N GLU A 246 -14.16 -0.45 19.74
CA GLU A 246 -14.83 -1.63 20.31
C GLU A 246 -13.88 -2.83 20.42
N GLU A 247 -13.02 -3.07 19.42
CA GLU A 247 -11.99 -4.12 19.47
C GLU A 247 -10.90 -3.82 20.51
N GLN A 248 -10.58 -2.54 20.76
CA GLN A 248 -9.62 -2.13 21.79
C GLN A 248 -10.23 -2.11 23.19
N ASN A 249 -11.55 -2.09 23.31
CA ASN A 249 -12.25 -2.15 24.58
C ASN A 249 -13.47 -3.10 24.54
N PRO A 250 -13.22 -4.40 24.41
CA PRO A 250 -14.30 -5.40 24.34
C PRO A 250 -15.22 -5.37 25.59
N ALA A 251 -14.77 -4.75 26.67
CA ALA A 251 -15.55 -4.51 27.87
C ALA A 251 -16.70 -3.51 27.66
N ALA A 252 -16.53 -2.52 26.75
CA ALA A 252 -17.54 -1.50 26.51
C ALA A 252 -18.81 -2.07 25.83
N GLY A 253 -18.64 -3.04 24.91
CA GLY A 253 -19.75 -3.74 24.26
C GLY A 253 -20.56 -4.65 25.21
N LEU A 254 -19.97 -5.03 26.34
CA LEU A 254 -20.59 -5.87 27.37
C LEU A 254 -21.17 -5.08 28.55
N GLY A 255 -21.03 -3.75 28.58
CA GLY A 255 -21.49 -2.91 29.69
C GLY A 255 -20.74 -3.15 31.00
N ILE A 256 -19.49 -3.65 30.94
CA ILE A 256 -18.63 -3.93 32.10
C ILE A 256 -17.37 -3.07 32.06
N SER A 257 -16.74 -2.85 33.23
CA SER A 257 -15.47 -2.10 33.25
C SER A 257 -14.31 -2.91 32.64
N PRO A 258 -13.29 -2.25 32.06
CA PRO A 258 -12.09 -2.94 31.55
C PRO A 258 -11.37 -3.79 32.59
N ASP A 259 -11.43 -3.40 33.87
CA ASP A 259 -10.85 -4.15 34.99
C ASP A 259 -11.58 -5.47 35.21
N ILE A 260 -12.92 -5.46 35.14
CA ILE A 260 -13.76 -6.66 35.25
C ILE A 260 -13.50 -7.57 34.04
N TYR A 261 -13.45 -7.01 32.83
CA TYR A 261 -13.16 -7.79 31.61
C TYR A 261 -11.84 -8.55 31.71
N ASN A 262 -10.78 -7.90 32.18
CA ASN A 262 -9.44 -8.46 32.26
C ASN A 262 -9.20 -9.32 33.52
N THR A 263 -10.15 -9.41 34.44
CA THR A 263 -10.01 -10.22 35.65
C THR A 263 -9.81 -11.69 35.26
N PRO A 264 -8.73 -12.36 35.75
CA PRO A 264 -8.49 -13.77 35.47
C PRO A 264 -9.59 -14.64 36.11
N VAL A 265 -10.08 -15.66 35.41
CA VAL A 265 -11.07 -16.62 35.97
C VAL A 265 -10.55 -17.39 37.19
N GLU A 266 -9.23 -17.42 37.38
CA GLU A 266 -8.55 -18.03 38.54
C GLU A 266 -8.84 -17.29 39.86
N THR A 267 -9.14 -16.00 39.80
CA THR A 267 -9.46 -15.16 40.97
C THR A 267 -10.89 -15.32 41.43
N LEU A 268 -11.73 -16.00 40.63
CA LEU A 268 -13.05 -16.40 41.00
C LEU A 268 -12.92 -17.69 41.83
N ASP A 269 -13.46 -17.72 43.04
CA ASP A 269 -13.43 -18.89 43.95
C ASP A 269 -14.30 -20.06 43.41
N LEU A 270 -14.04 -20.47 42.16
CA LEU A 270 -14.74 -21.54 41.48
C LEU A 270 -14.19 -22.92 41.89
N SER A 271 -15.04 -23.94 41.81
CA SER A 271 -14.59 -25.30 42.02
C SER A 271 -13.45 -25.67 41.02
N ALA A 272 -12.52 -26.49 41.45
CA ALA A 272 -11.40 -26.95 40.64
C ALA A 272 -11.86 -27.58 39.29
N ARG A 273 -13.06 -28.16 39.31
CA ARG A 273 -13.66 -28.77 38.08
C ARG A 273 -14.10 -27.68 37.10
N THR A 274 -14.84 -26.69 37.56
CA THR A 274 -15.34 -25.58 36.74
C THR A 274 -14.18 -24.78 36.16
N LEU A 275 -13.17 -24.42 36.97
CA LEU A 275 -11.97 -23.72 36.55
C LEU A 275 -11.18 -24.49 35.47
N ASN A 276 -10.97 -25.80 35.67
CA ASN A 276 -10.24 -26.60 34.70
C ASN A 276 -10.99 -26.77 33.36
N CYS A 277 -12.33 -26.75 33.37
CA CYS A 277 -13.11 -26.81 32.15
C CYS A 277 -12.98 -25.50 31.33
N LEU A 278 -13.03 -24.33 31.97
CA LEU A 278 -12.85 -23.05 31.34
C LEU A 278 -11.43 -22.91 30.75
N LYS A 279 -10.40 -23.24 31.49
CA LYS A 279 -9.00 -23.22 31.03
C LYS A 279 -8.76 -24.13 29.81
N ARG A 280 -9.30 -25.33 29.82
CA ARG A 280 -9.18 -26.26 28.67
C ARG A 280 -9.93 -25.78 27.43
N ALA A 281 -10.96 -24.96 27.62
CA ALA A 281 -11.66 -24.29 26.53
C ALA A 281 -10.95 -23.01 26.04
N GLY A 282 -9.84 -22.62 26.67
CA GLY A 282 -9.06 -21.42 26.33
C GLY A 282 -9.63 -20.14 26.92
N ILE A 283 -10.61 -20.22 27.83
CA ILE A 283 -11.27 -19.08 28.48
C ILE A 283 -10.48 -18.75 29.74
N ASN A 284 -9.79 -17.62 29.75
CA ASN A 284 -8.90 -17.21 30.82
C ASN A 284 -9.38 -15.94 31.57
N ARG A 285 -10.29 -15.18 31.00
CA ARG A 285 -10.77 -13.90 31.53
C ARG A 285 -12.26 -13.89 31.75
N VAL A 286 -12.73 -13.14 32.75
CA VAL A 286 -14.14 -12.98 33.09
C VAL A 286 -14.93 -12.39 31.91
N GLY A 287 -14.36 -11.41 31.20
CA GLY A 287 -15.00 -10.81 30.03
C GLY A 287 -15.28 -11.81 28.89
N GLU A 288 -14.41 -12.81 28.70
CA GLU A 288 -14.63 -13.87 27.69
C GLU A 288 -15.81 -14.77 28.06
N VAL A 289 -15.98 -15.00 29.36
CA VAL A 289 -17.15 -15.75 29.89
C VAL A 289 -18.45 -15.00 29.65
N ILE A 290 -18.48 -13.70 30.00
CA ILE A 290 -19.67 -12.85 29.87
C ILE A 290 -20.05 -12.63 28.40
N ALA A 291 -19.06 -12.56 27.50
CA ALA A 291 -19.29 -12.41 26.06
C ALA A 291 -19.88 -13.66 25.41
N MET A 292 -19.75 -14.83 26.04
CA MET A 292 -20.17 -16.10 25.45
C MET A 292 -21.62 -16.43 25.83
N PRO A 293 -22.49 -16.77 24.87
CA PRO A 293 -23.85 -17.20 25.16
C PRO A 293 -23.88 -18.46 26.05
N GLU A 294 -24.83 -18.57 26.97
CA GLU A 294 -24.99 -19.73 27.88
C GLU A 294 -25.03 -21.06 27.15
N GLY A 295 -25.67 -21.09 25.95
CA GLY A 295 -25.73 -22.29 25.11
C GLY A 295 -24.38 -22.77 24.61
N ASP A 296 -23.40 -21.87 24.44
CA ASP A 296 -22.05 -22.22 23.99
C ASP A 296 -21.17 -22.63 25.17
N LEU A 297 -21.36 -22.04 26.34
CA LEU A 297 -20.72 -22.48 27.60
C LEU A 297 -21.10 -23.93 27.92
N LEU A 298 -22.36 -24.31 27.71
CA LEU A 298 -22.85 -25.70 27.91
C LEU A 298 -22.28 -26.72 26.92
N LYS A 299 -21.75 -26.27 25.77
CA LYS A 299 -21.07 -27.16 24.79
C LYS A 299 -19.63 -27.50 25.19
N ILE A 300 -19.07 -26.82 26.18
CA ILE A 300 -17.72 -27.08 26.68
C ILE A 300 -17.69 -28.48 27.32
N ARG A 301 -16.71 -29.28 26.91
CA ARG A 301 -16.57 -30.65 27.40
C ARG A 301 -16.44 -30.71 28.93
N ASN A 302 -17.36 -31.47 29.58
CA ASN A 302 -17.46 -31.63 31.04
C ASN A 302 -17.94 -30.38 31.81
N PHE A 303 -18.43 -29.34 31.13
CA PHE A 303 -19.07 -28.18 31.72
C PHE A 303 -20.61 -28.36 31.71
N GLY A 304 -21.22 -28.51 32.86
CA GLY A 304 -22.64 -28.78 32.98
C GLY A 304 -23.39 -27.62 33.62
N ARG A 305 -24.76 -27.76 33.71
CA ARG A 305 -25.61 -26.73 34.33
C ARG A 305 -25.16 -26.33 35.72
N LYS A 306 -24.74 -27.29 36.56
CA LYS A 306 -24.24 -26.97 37.91
C LYS A 306 -22.98 -26.10 37.91
N SER A 307 -22.11 -26.28 36.91
CA SER A 307 -20.92 -25.43 36.75
C SER A 307 -21.27 -24.06 36.18
N LEU A 308 -22.33 -23.98 35.39
CA LEU A 308 -22.89 -22.73 34.89
C LEU A 308 -23.49 -21.91 36.01
N ASP A 309 -24.36 -22.52 36.81
CA ASP A 309 -25.03 -21.89 37.98
C ASP A 309 -23.97 -21.38 38.96
N GLU A 310 -22.98 -22.21 39.35
CA GLU A 310 -21.86 -21.82 40.21
C GLU A 310 -21.11 -20.59 39.66
N LEU A 311 -20.86 -20.55 38.35
CA LEU A 311 -20.12 -19.47 37.69
C LEU A 311 -20.92 -18.14 37.76
N PHE A 312 -22.21 -18.18 37.40
CA PHE A 312 -23.07 -16.99 37.42
C PHE A 312 -23.36 -16.50 38.83
N ASP A 313 -23.52 -17.39 39.82
CA ASP A 313 -23.66 -17.04 41.21
C ASP A 313 -22.46 -16.26 41.75
N VAL A 314 -21.25 -16.74 41.48
CA VAL A 314 -19.97 -16.05 41.85
C VAL A 314 -19.82 -14.71 41.15
N LEU A 315 -20.17 -14.62 39.85
CA LEU A 315 -20.14 -13.35 39.12
C LEU A 315 -21.16 -12.34 39.64
N ALA A 316 -22.35 -12.79 40.04
CA ALA A 316 -23.39 -11.96 40.66
C ALA A 316 -22.99 -11.47 42.06
N GLU A 317 -22.46 -12.34 42.93
CA GLU A 317 -21.97 -11.98 44.27
C GLU A 317 -20.86 -10.91 44.20
N ARG A 318 -20.02 -10.94 43.16
CA ARG A 318 -18.93 -9.96 42.95
C ARG A 318 -19.33 -8.73 42.14
N ASN A 319 -20.62 -8.57 41.80
CA ASN A 319 -21.12 -7.48 40.94
C ASN A 319 -20.37 -7.34 39.62
N MET A 320 -20.01 -8.45 39.00
CA MET A 320 -19.26 -8.50 37.72
C MET A 320 -20.16 -8.71 36.50
N LEU A 321 -21.48 -8.91 36.71
CA LEU A 321 -22.44 -9.02 35.61
C LEU A 321 -22.81 -7.66 35.03
N PRO A 322 -23.15 -7.56 33.73
CA PRO A 322 -23.61 -6.33 33.10
C PRO A 322 -24.86 -5.79 33.85
N GLN A 323 -24.87 -4.50 34.13
CA GLN A 323 -26.06 -3.85 34.64
C GLN A 323 -27.05 -3.69 33.48
N SER A 324 -28.19 -4.37 33.55
CA SER A 324 -29.29 -4.32 32.57
C SER A 324 -29.92 -2.95 32.45
#